data_c1e29e40e9096b7a2c0b8d88ede97d1f
#
_entry.id   c1e29e40e9096b7a2c0b8d88ede97d1f
#
_cell.length_a   1.000
_cell.length_b   1.000
_cell.length_c   1.000
_cell.angle_alpha   90.00
_cell.angle_beta   90.00
_cell.angle_gamma   90.00
#
_symmetry.space_group_name_H-M   'P 1'
#
loop_
_entity.id
_entity.type
_entity.pdbx_description
1 polymer ?
#
loop_
_entity_poly.entity_id
_entity_poly.type
_entity_poly.pdbx_seq_one_letter_code
_entity_poly.pdbx_strand_id
1 'polypeptide(L)'
;MGLMKEVIKEIGNKSKEFYEFVLPPIDMHLTDENLKVIIDIPGFLKKDIELSLCGDILSIKAEKIMDEKDSKTLISNQRPNKINKKIRLPIEIKEGEEKIGSAKYENGVLVLIIPVTKKSKNISIE
;
A
#
# COMPACT_ATOMS: atom_id res chain seq x y z
N MET A 1 -13.80 -27.98 24.09
CA MET A 1 -13.04 -27.58 22.91
C MET A 1 -13.25 -26.13 22.51
N GLY A 2 -14.33 -25.50 22.94
CA GLY A 2 -14.63 -24.09 22.62
C GLY A 2 -13.56 -23.10 23.09
N LEU A 3 -13.00 -23.29 24.29
CA LEU A 3 -12.02 -22.38 24.86
C LEU A 3 -10.73 -22.29 24.03
N MET A 4 -10.20 -23.43 23.62
CA MET A 4 -8.98 -23.45 22.82
C MET A 4 -9.20 -22.83 21.45
N LYS A 5 -10.35 -23.10 20.83
CA LYS A 5 -10.72 -22.51 19.54
C LYS A 5 -10.85 -20.98 19.65
N GLU A 6 -11.43 -20.47 20.73
CA GLU A 6 -11.54 -19.03 20.98
C GLU A 6 -10.18 -18.38 21.18
N VAL A 7 -9.26 -19.02 21.91
CA VAL A 7 -7.90 -18.52 22.12
C VAL A 7 -7.15 -18.43 20.79
N ILE A 8 -7.25 -19.46 19.94
CA ILE A 8 -6.61 -19.46 18.62
C ILE A 8 -7.17 -18.32 17.75
N LYS A 9 -8.49 -18.11 17.76
CA LYS A 9 -9.12 -17.01 17.03
C LYS A 9 -8.63 -15.65 17.51
N GLU A 10 -8.54 -15.45 18.81
CA GLU A 10 -8.09 -14.18 19.39
C GLU A 10 -6.66 -13.86 19.02
N ILE A 11 -5.75 -14.86 19.10
CA ILE A 11 -4.36 -14.69 18.69
C ILE A 11 -4.29 -14.36 17.20
N GLY A 12 -5.07 -15.04 16.36
CA GLY A 12 -5.13 -14.78 14.95
C GLY A 12 -5.61 -13.37 14.63
N ASN A 13 -6.63 -12.89 15.34
CA ASN A 13 -7.17 -11.53 15.15
C ASN A 13 -6.16 -10.46 15.54
N LYS A 14 -5.42 -10.64 16.62
CA LYS A 14 -4.35 -9.71 17.02
C LYS A 14 -3.22 -9.68 16.01
N SER A 15 -2.83 -10.85 15.48
CA SER A 15 -1.83 -10.94 14.43
C SER A 15 -2.29 -10.23 13.16
N LYS A 16 -3.56 -10.39 12.80
CA LYS A 16 -4.15 -9.71 11.64
C LYS A 16 -4.09 -8.19 11.80
N GLU A 17 -4.47 -7.67 12.97
CA GLU A 17 -4.41 -6.24 13.27
C GLU A 17 -2.99 -5.71 13.17
N PHE A 18 -2.01 -6.48 13.66
CA PHE A 18 -0.60 -6.12 13.55
C PHE A 18 -0.16 -6.03 12.08
N TYR A 19 -0.49 -7.03 11.27
CA TYR A 19 -0.14 -7.05 9.85
C TYR A 19 -0.85 -5.93 9.08
N GLU A 20 -2.10 -5.63 9.40
CA GLU A 20 -2.82 -4.52 8.79
C GLU A 20 -2.19 -3.17 9.12
N PHE A 21 -1.53 -3.07 10.27
CA PHE A 21 -0.83 -1.85 10.69
C PHE A 21 0.52 -1.68 9.99
N VAL A 22 1.33 -2.75 9.88
CA VAL A 22 2.70 -2.66 9.34
C VAL A 22 2.78 -2.84 7.84
N LEU A 23 1.80 -3.52 7.23
CA LEU A 23 1.76 -3.75 5.80
C LEU A 23 1.06 -2.59 5.08
N PRO A 24 1.32 -2.39 3.81
CA PRO A 24 2.20 -3.19 2.95
C PRO A 24 3.67 -2.78 3.06
N PRO A 25 4.61 -3.67 2.77
CA PRO A 25 6.00 -3.29 2.60
C PRO A 25 6.17 -2.49 1.31
N ILE A 26 6.95 -1.43 1.38
CA ILE A 26 7.10 -0.46 0.30
C ILE A 26 8.57 -0.16 0.08
N ASP A 27 9.03 -0.31 -1.17
CA ASP A 27 10.35 0.15 -1.60
C ASP A 27 10.19 1.37 -2.49
N MET A 28 11.12 2.31 -2.37
CA MET A 28 11.14 3.51 -3.21
C MET A 28 12.50 3.68 -3.86
N HIS A 29 12.50 3.97 -5.15
CA HIS A 29 13.70 4.26 -5.93
C HIS A 29 13.57 5.62 -6.57
N LEU A 30 14.45 6.53 -6.21
CA LEU A 30 14.44 7.90 -6.74
C LEU A 30 15.57 8.08 -7.75
N THR A 31 15.20 8.54 -8.94
CA THR A 31 16.14 8.98 -9.98
C THR A 31 15.91 10.46 -10.27
N ASP A 32 16.70 11.04 -11.15
CA ASP A 32 16.51 12.43 -11.57
C ASP A 32 15.17 12.66 -12.28
N GLU A 33 14.60 11.62 -12.85
CA GLU A 33 13.39 11.72 -13.68
C GLU A 33 12.14 11.22 -13.00
N ASN A 34 12.26 10.20 -12.16
CA ASN A 34 11.10 9.52 -11.59
C ASN A 34 11.32 9.04 -10.17
N LEU A 35 10.23 8.95 -9.43
CA LEU A 35 10.13 8.18 -8.20
C LEU A 35 9.37 6.90 -8.51
N LYS A 36 10.01 5.75 -8.29
CA LYS A 36 9.37 4.45 -8.44
C LYS A 36 9.00 3.91 -7.07
N VAL A 37 7.73 3.63 -6.87
CA VAL A 37 7.21 3.07 -5.62
C VAL A 37 6.75 1.66 -5.89
N ILE A 38 7.31 0.70 -5.16
CA ILE A 38 6.98 -0.73 -5.29
C ILE A 38 6.29 -1.17 -4.01
N ILE A 39 5.08 -1.68 -4.15
CA ILE A 39 4.24 -2.04 -3.02
C ILE A 39 3.83 -3.50 -3.14
N ASP A 40 4.21 -4.32 -2.16
CA ASP A 40 3.76 -5.71 -2.10
C ASP A 40 2.41 -5.77 -1.42
N ILE A 41 1.38 -6.08 -2.20
CA ILE A 41 0.01 -6.11 -1.71
C ILE A 41 -0.73 -7.35 -2.26
N PRO A 42 -0.20 -8.57 -1.98
CA PRO A 42 -0.81 -9.79 -2.49
C PRO A 42 -2.14 -10.08 -1.78
N GLY A 43 -2.97 -10.86 -2.43
CA GLY A 43 -4.24 -11.30 -1.85
C GLY A 43 -5.42 -10.38 -2.07
N PHE A 44 -5.21 -9.26 -2.78
CA PHE A 44 -6.28 -8.35 -3.16
C PHE A 44 -6.44 -8.36 -4.68
N LEU A 45 -7.65 -8.13 -5.15
CA LEU A 45 -7.90 -7.92 -6.58
C LEU A 45 -7.63 -6.46 -6.93
N LYS A 46 -7.27 -6.20 -8.16
CA LYS A 46 -7.03 -4.84 -8.64
C LYS A 46 -8.19 -3.90 -8.30
N LYS A 47 -9.42 -4.36 -8.44
CA LYS A 47 -10.63 -3.59 -8.14
C LYS A 47 -10.79 -3.23 -6.67
N ASP A 48 -10.09 -3.95 -5.78
CA ASP A 48 -10.18 -3.74 -4.33
C ASP A 48 -9.16 -2.71 -3.84
N ILE A 49 -8.27 -2.25 -4.72
CA ILE A 49 -7.16 -1.36 -4.38
C ILE A 49 -7.45 0.05 -4.88
N GLU A 50 -7.35 1.02 -3.98
CA GLU A 50 -7.48 2.44 -4.30
C GLU A 50 -6.19 3.16 -3.96
N LEU A 51 -5.72 3.98 -4.89
CA LEU A 51 -4.57 4.85 -4.69
C LEU A 51 -4.99 6.29 -4.88
N SER A 52 -4.49 7.16 -4.03
CA SER A 52 -4.65 8.59 -4.22
C SER A 52 -3.39 9.33 -3.83
N LEU A 53 -3.12 10.43 -4.51
CA LEU A 53 -1.97 11.28 -4.25
C LEU A 53 -2.48 12.69 -4.00
N CYS A 54 -2.17 13.22 -2.82
CA CYS A 54 -2.51 14.59 -2.45
C CYS A 54 -1.23 15.28 -1.96
N GLY A 55 -0.72 16.19 -2.77
CA GLY A 55 0.61 16.76 -2.54
C GLY A 55 1.64 15.64 -2.56
N ASP A 56 2.44 15.53 -1.50
CA ASP A 56 3.43 14.48 -1.33
C ASP A 56 2.95 13.30 -0.48
N ILE A 57 1.66 13.23 -0.20
CA ILE A 57 1.06 12.14 0.59
C ILE A 57 0.40 11.14 -0.34
N LEU A 58 0.91 9.91 -0.34
CA LEU A 58 0.32 8.80 -1.08
C LEU A 58 -0.55 7.99 -0.12
N SER A 59 -1.82 7.81 -0.50
CA SER A 59 -2.78 6.98 0.24
C SER A 59 -2.99 5.66 -0.49
N ILE A 60 -2.87 4.57 0.25
CA ILE A 60 -3.05 3.21 -0.27
C ILE A 60 -4.16 2.58 0.55
N LYS A 61 -5.24 2.22 -0.11
CA LYS A 61 -6.38 1.54 0.51
C LYS A 61 -6.70 0.27 -0.24
N ALA A 62 -6.91 -0.80 0.48
CA ALA A 62 -7.37 -2.06 -0.09
C ALA A 62 -8.30 -2.72 0.91
N GLU A 63 -9.37 -3.28 0.41
CA GLU A 63 -10.35 -3.97 1.26
C GLU A 63 -10.95 -5.13 0.49
N LYS A 64 -11.07 -6.26 1.15
CA LYS A 64 -11.79 -7.42 0.62
C LYS A 64 -12.74 -7.96 1.67
N ILE A 65 -13.87 -8.45 1.20
CA ILE A 65 -14.89 -9.05 2.06
C ILE A 65 -14.70 -10.56 2.01
N MET A 66 -14.61 -11.18 3.18
CA MET A 66 -14.52 -12.63 3.28
C MET A 66 -15.87 -13.25 2.93
N ASP A 67 -15.85 -14.33 2.12
CA ASP A 67 -17.03 -15.10 1.82
C ASP A 67 -17.60 -15.68 3.13
N GLU A 68 -18.92 -15.69 3.24
CA GLU A 68 -19.63 -16.23 4.40
C GLU A 68 -19.23 -17.69 4.68
N LYS A 69 -19.05 -18.49 3.63
CA LYS A 69 -18.59 -19.87 3.73
C LYS A 69 -17.20 -19.96 4.36
N ASP A 70 -16.30 -19.11 3.93
CA ASP A 70 -14.92 -19.08 4.46
C ASP A 70 -14.90 -18.60 5.90
N SER A 71 -15.75 -17.64 6.26
CA SER A 71 -15.80 -17.14 7.63
C SER A 71 -16.30 -18.19 8.62
N LYS A 72 -17.17 -19.10 8.19
CA LYS A 72 -17.67 -20.18 9.04
C LYS A 72 -16.62 -21.25 9.35
N THR A 73 -15.64 -21.43 8.48
CA THR A 73 -14.58 -22.43 8.65
C THR A 73 -13.30 -21.84 9.23
N LEU A 74 -13.23 -20.53 9.35
CA LEU A 74 -12.02 -19.83 9.78
C LEU A 74 -11.73 -20.08 11.26
N ILE A 75 -10.56 -20.62 11.54
CA ILE A 75 -10.08 -20.86 12.90
C ILE A 75 -9.07 -19.79 13.31
N SER A 76 -8.18 -19.42 12.39
CA SER A 76 -7.15 -18.42 12.63
C SER A 76 -7.15 -17.43 11.46
N ASN A 77 -7.12 -16.14 11.76
CA ASN A 77 -7.19 -15.08 10.77
C ASN A 77 -6.00 -14.13 10.93
N GLN A 78 -4.93 -14.40 10.17
CA GLN A 78 -3.73 -13.57 10.17
C GLN A 78 -3.58 -12.75 8.89
N ARG A 79 -4.19 -13.20 7.78
CA ARG A 79 -4.09 -12.49 6.51
C ARG A 79 -4.92 -11.20 6.56
N PRO A 80 -4.34 -10.06 6.18
CA PRO A 80 -5.07 -8.79 6.25
C PRO A 80 -6.22 -8.77 5.22
N ASN A 81 -7.38 -8.29 5.65
CA ASN A 81 -8.53 -8.03 4.79
C ASN A 81 -8.63 -6.56 4.43
N LYS A 82 -7.85 -5.72 5.09
CA LYS A 82 -7.91 -4.28 4.94
C LYS A 82 -6.52 -3.68 5.05
N ILE A 83 -6.21 -2.78 4.13
CA ILE A 83 -5.00 -1.97 4.18
C ILE A 83 -5.43 -0.52 4.03
N ASN A 84 -4.92 0.33 4.91
CA ASN A 84 -5.17 1.77 4.86
C ASN A 84 -3.91 2.45 5.34
N LYS A 85 -3.07 2.86 4.41
CA LYS A 85 -1.79 3.45 4.71
C LYS A 85 -1.58 4.75 3.97
N LYS A 86 -1.05 5.73 4.69
CA LYS A 86 -0.62 7.01 4.12
C LYS A 86 0.87 7.15 4.32
N ILE A 87 1.58 7.48 3.27
CA ILE A 87 3.02 7.67 3.33
C ILE A 87 3.40 9.00 2.70
N ARG A 88 4.41 9.64 3.26
CA ARG A 88 4.99 10.83 2.67
C ARG A 88 6.07 10.42 1.69
N LEU A 89 5.98 10.93 0.47
CA LEU A 89 6.97 10.67 -0.56
C LEU A 89 8.21 11.54 -0.33
N PRO A 90 9.41 11.08 -0.72
CA PRO A 90 10.65 11.83 -0.55
C PRO A 90 10.86 12.89 -1.63
N ILE A 91 9.78 13.43 -2.18
CA ILE A 91 9.78 14.48 -3.17
C ILE A 91 8.73 15.51 -2.77
N GLU A 92 8.94 16.74 -3.18
CA GLU A 92 7.99 17.81 -2.89
C GLU A 92 7.02 17.96 -4.05
N ILE A 93 5.74 17.79 -3.78
CA ILE A 93 4.66 17.97 -4.74
C ILE A 93 3.63 18.89 -4.10
N LYS A 94 3.31 19.99 -4.78
CA LYS A 94 2.26 20.91 -4.31
C LYS A 94 0.89 20.36 -4.65
N GLU A 95 -0.07 20.60 -3.78
CA GLU A 95 -1.47 20.21 -4.03
C GLU A 95 -1.95 20.83 -5.34
N GLY A 96 -2.59 20.01 -6.16
CA GLY A 96 -3.05 20.41 -7.49
C GLY A 96 -2.02 20.18 -8.59
N GLU A 97 -0.77 19.86 -8.25
CA GLU A 97 0.31 19.64 -9.23
C GLU A 97 0.73 18.16 -9.29
N GLU A 98 -0.07 17.26 -8.74
CA GLU A 98 0.21 15.83 -8.75
C GLU A 98 0.18 15.27 -10.16
N LYS A 99 1.20 14.50 -10.51
CA LYS A 99 1.29 13.81 -11.80
C LYS A 99 1.62 12.35 -11.55
N ILE A 100 0.88 11.46 -12.21
CA ILE A 100 1.13 10.03 -12.15
C ILE A 100 1.56 9.58 -13.55
N GLY A 101 2.74 8.98 -13.66
CA GLY A 101 3.21 8.44 -14.92
C GLY A 101 2.54 7.13 -15.26
N SER A 102 2.52 6.18 -14.33
CA SER A 102 1.86 4.90 -14.50
C SER A 102 1.65 4.21 -13.16
N ALA A 103 0.67 3.32 -13.13
CA ALA A 103 0.43 2.41 -12.02
C ALA A 103 0.07 1.04 -12.60
N LYS A 104 0.80 0.01 -12.23
CA LYS A 104 0.56 -1.37 -12.68
C LYS A 104 0.46 -2.31 -11.50
N TYR A 105 -0.50 -3.20 -11.53
CA TYR A 105 -0.65 -4.25 -10.52
C TYR A 105 -0.56 -5.60 -11.18
N GLU A 106 0.44 -6.39 -10.80
CA GLU A 106 0.73 -7.69 -11.37
C GLU A 106 1.32 -8.61 -10.30
N ASN A 107 0.81 -9.83 -10.21
CA ASN A 107 1.34 -10.84 -9.28
C ASN A 107 1.44 -10.37 -7.83
N GLY A 108 0.47 -9.56 -7.39
CA GLY A 108 0.46 -9.04 -6.02
C GLY A 108 1.39 -7.86 -5.79
N VAL A 109 2.03 -7.35 -6.82
CA VAL A 109 2.96 -6.22 -6.72
C VAL A 109 2.40 -5.03 -7.49
N LEU A 110 2.30 -3.91 -6.80
CA LEU A 110 1.89 -2.63 -7.38
C LEU A 110 3.13 -1.79 -7.63
N VAL A 111 3.31 -1.35 -8.87
CA VAL A 111 4.42 -0.48 -9.25
C VAL A 111 3.87 0.86 -9.72
N LEU A 112 4.25 1.91 -9.03
CA LEU A 112 3.82 3.27 -9.30
C LEU A 112 5.01 4.10 -9.75
N ILE A 113 4.87 4.81 -10.88
CA ILE A 113 5.89 5.72 -11.40
C ILE A 113 5.36 7.13 -11.30
N ILE A 114 6.07 7.97 -10.55
CA ILE A 114 5.72 9.37 -10.36
C ILE A 114 6.82 10.24 -10.96
N PRO A 115 6.51 11.07 -11.97
CA PRO A 115 7.52 11.97 -12.54
C PRO A 115 8.01 12.98 -11.50
N VAL A 116 9.31 13.25 -11.51
CA VAL A 116 9.95 14.22 -10.63
C VAL A 116 10.33 15.43 -11.42
N THR A 117 9.91 16.61 -10.95
CA THR A 117 10.29 17.87 -11.57
C THR A 117 11.57 18.38 -10.93
N LYS A 118 12.59 18.63 -11.73
CA LYS A 118 13.83 19.26 -11.23
C LYS A 118 13.55 20.70 -10.83
N LYS A 119 13.84 21.04 -9.59
CA LYS A 119 13.68 22.40 -9.08
C LYS A 119 14.95 23.23 -9.19
N SER A 120 16.10 22.57 -9.26
CA SER A 120 17.38 23.27 -9.40
C SER A 120 17.69 23.54 -10.87
N LYS A 121 18.19 24.72 -11.13
CA LYS A 121 18.70 25.07 -12.46
C LYS A 121 20.22 25.07 -12.40
N ASN A 122 20.83 24.55 -13.47
CA ASN A 122 22.27 24.61 -13.59
C ASN A 122 22.68 26.07 -13.84
N ILE A 123 23.73 26.51 -13.18
CA ILE A 123 24.29 27.85 -13.36
C ILE A 123 25.53 27.74 -14.22
N SER A 124 25.55 28.42 -15.35
CA SER A 124 26.74 28.52 -16.20
C SER A 124 27.80 29.33 -15.49
N ILE A 125 29.04 28.84 -15.47
CA ILE A 125 30.18 29.56 -14.92
C ILE A 125 30.89 30.22 -16.07
N GLU A 126 30.96 31.52 -16.00
CA GLU A 126 31.70 32.33 -16.97
C GLU A 126 33.18 32.52 -16.59
#